data_03329a15ae825c44916873095066c3e1
#
_entry.id   03329a15ae825c44916873095066c3e1
#
_cell.length_a   1.000
_cell.length_b   1.000
_cell.length_c   1.000
_cell.angle_alpha   90.00
_cell.angle_beta   90.00
_cell.angle_gamma   90.00
#
_symmetry.space_group_name_H-M   'P 1'
#
loop_
_entity.id
_entity.type
_entity.pdbx_description
1 polymer ?
#
loop_
_entity_poly.entity_id
_entity_poly.type
_entity_poly.pdbx_seq_one_letter_code
_entity_poly.pdbx_strand_id
1 'polypeptide(L)'
;MSGNAMDPLRDDDMKGNVFIGAVAAAGAAVLGQSLYHVAAGGLEAKHLAWLGIAALTLLVGRLSVKLPLPHCRVSFSDAFIFLSVMVFGGDLATLTAALDGFASSSREKGTWHKKLFNTAGMAMSVSLAARVFAGLAPQAGLWSGRVTAVDLLLPVAGLAFTQYVLNTALVSGVVALKEHQSLVAIWQDAGYLPDQTTWPAVLAAAQRCQDHSSIDVCVIPQEQAR
;
A
#
# COMPACT_ATOMS: atom_id res chain seq x y z
N MET A 1 32.80 -2.38 -40.07
CA MET A 1 31.64 -2.99 -39.43
C MET A 1 31.67 -2.59 -37.98
N SER A 2 30.99 -1.50 -37.65
CA SER A 2 30.90 -0.99 -36.29
C SER A 2 29.77 -1.75 -35.59
N GLY A 3 30.11 -2.70 -34.71
CA GLY A 3 29.15 -3.38 -33.85
C GLY A 3 28.61 -2.34 -32.86
N ASN A 4 27.31 -2.10 -32.91
CA ASN A 4 26.56 -1.36 -31.93
C ASN A 4 26.68 -2.13 -30.59
N ALA A 5 27.69 -1.79 -29.79
CA ALA A 5 27.70 -2.20 -28.39
C ALA A 5 26.50 -1.50 -27.74
N MET A 6 25.47 -2.27 -27.46
CA MET A 6 24.26 -1.82 -26.76
C MET A 6 24.70 -1.28 -25.41
N ASP A 7 24.50 0.03 -25.19
CA ASP A 7 24.87 0.70 -23.94
C ASP A 7 24.03 0.08 -22.79
N PRO A 8 24.65 -0.62 -21.82
CA PRO A 8 23.94 -1.30 -20.76
C PRO A 8 23.04 -0.35 -19.93
N LEU A 9 23.43 0.91 -19.79
CA LEU A 9 22.65 1.92 -19.05
C LEU A 9 21.32 2.24 -19.74
N ARG A 10 21.26 2.15 -21.08
CA ARG A 10 20.05 2.40 -21.87
C ARG A 10 19.07 1.23 -21.83
N ASP A 11 19.56 -0.01 -21.69
CA ASP A 11 18.72 -1.21 -21.65
C ASP A 11 17.97 -1.31 -20.30
N ASP A 12 18.58 -0.89 -19.23
CA ASP A 12 18.01 -0.98 -17.89
C ASP A 12 17.00 0.12 -17.57
N ASP A 13 17.22 1.33 -18.07
CA ASP A 13 16.17 2.39 -18.08
C ASP A 13 14.94 1.94 -18.87
N MET A 14 15.13 1.13 -19.91
CA MET A 14 14.05 0.58 -20.70
C MET A 14 13.26 -0.48 -19.93
N LYS A 15 13.91 -1.38 -19.18
CA LYS A 15 13.25 -2.39 -18.34
C LYS A 15 12.40 -1.76 -17.25
N GLY A 16 12.92 -0.75 -16.54
CA GLY A 16 12.19 0.02 -15.55
C GLY A 16 10.95 0.71 -16.15
N ASN A 17 11.08 1.31 -17.31
CA ASN A 17 9.97 1.97 -18.00
C ASN A 17 8.92 0.99 -18.52
N VAL A 18 9.34 -0.19 -19.02
CA VAL A 18 8.44 -1.28 -19.44
C VAL A 18 7.67 -1.81 -18.24
N PHE A 19 8.32 -2.00 -17.09
CA PHE A 19 7.65 -2.44 -15.86
C PHE A 19 6.61 -1.42 -15.39
N ILE A 20 6.95 -0.11 -15.37
CA ILE A 20 6.01 0.96 -15.04
C ILE A 20 4.81 0.95 -16.00
N GLY A 21 5.07 0.79 -17.31
CA GLY A 21 4.04 0.70 -18.34
C GLY A 21 3.11 -0.50 -18.13
N ALA A 22 3.68 -1.67 -17.81
CA ALA A 22 2.91 -2.89 -17.54
C ALA A 22 2.01 -2.74 -16.31
N VAL A 23 2.53 -2.19 -15.20
CA VAL A 23 1.75 -1.91 -13.99
C VAL A 23 0.66 -0.88 -14.27
N ALA A 24 0.96 0.18 -15.02
CA ALA A 24 -0.02 1.20 -15.37
C ALA A 24 -1.15 0.61 -16.25
N ALA A 25 -0.83 -0.24 -17.23
CA ALA A 25 -1.81 -0.90 -18.08
C ALA A 25 -2.70 -1.87 -17.28
N ALA A 26 -2.10 -2.71 -16.43
CA ALA A 26 -2.83 -3.63 -15.58
C ALA A 26 -3.74 -2.89 -14.58
N GLY A 27 -3.23 -1.81 -13.95
CA GLY A 27 -4.02 -0.98 -13.04
C GLY A 27 -5.17 -0.27 -13.76
N ALA A 28 -4.96 0.21 -14.99
CA ALA A 28 -6.02 0.80 -15.82
C ALA A 28 -7.11 -0.23 -16.16
N ALA A 29 -6.73 -1.47 -16.47
CA ALA A 29 -7.69 -2.55 -16.71
C ALA A 29 -8.53 -2.87 -15.46
N VAL A 30 -7.90 -2.95 -14.29
CA VAL A 30 -8.58 -3.16 -13.00
C VAL A 30 -9.53 -2.02 -12.68
N LEU A 31 -9.09 -0.78 -12.87
CA LEU A 31 -9.94 0.41 -12.66
C LEU A 31 -11.12 0.45 -13.63
N GLY A 32 -10.88 0.14 -14.91
CA GLY A 32 -11.94 0.05 -15.93
C GLY A 32 -12.97 -1.02 -15.58
N GLN A 33 -12.54 -2.19 -15.09
CA GLN A 33 -13.43 -3.25 -14.62
C GLN A 33 -14.26 -2.79 -13.43
N SER A 34 -13.62 -2.20 -12.39
CA SER A 34 -14.33 -1.71 -11.21
C SER A 34 -15.33 -0.61 -11.54
N LEU A 35 -14.97 0.34 -12.42
CA LEU A 35 -15.90 1.37 -12.91
C LEU A 35 -17.07 0.77 -13.67
N TYR A 36 -16.81 -0.22 -14.54
CA TYR A 36 -17.87 -0.92 -15.26
C TYR A 36 -18.85 -1.60 -14.31
N HIS A 37 -18.37 -2.33 -13.31
CA HIS A 37 -19.23 -3.00 -12.32
C HIS A 37 -20.08 -2.01 -11.53
N VAL A 38 -19.48 -0.90 -11.09
CA VAL A 38 -20.20 0.16 -10.35
C VAL A 38 -21.25 0.81 -11.25
N ALA A 39 -20.91 1.12 -12.49
CA ALA A 39 -21.86 1.74 -13.44
C ALA A 39 -23.00 0.79 -13.83
N ALA A 40 -22.70 -0.49 -14.06
CA ALA A 40 -23.69 -1.51 -14.41
C ALA A 40 -24.64 -1.83 -13.24
N GLY A 41 -24.19 -1.69 -12.00
CA GLY A 41 -25.01 -1.90 -10.79
C GLY A 41 -26.01 -0.77 -10.51
N GLY A 42 -25.92 0.35 -11.21
CA GLY A 42 -26.79 1.51 -11.00
C GLY A 42 -26.42 2.33 -9.77
N LEU A 43 -27.05 3.52 -9.64
CA LEU A 43 -26.85 4.42 -8.51
C LEU A 43 -27.70 3.98 -7.31
N GLU A 44 -27.04 3.52 -6.26
CA GLU A 44 -27.64 3.13 -4.99
C GLU A 44 -27.23 4.09 -3.87
N ALA A 45 -28.00 4.13 -2.78
CA ALA A 45 -27.70 4.97 -1.60
C ALA A 45 -26.30 4.68 -1.01
N LYS A 46 -25.80 3.43 -1.18
CA LYS A 46 -24.44 3.06 -0.76
C LYS A 46 -23.34 3.91 -1.42
N HIS A 47 -23.55 4.41 -2.65
CA HIS A 47 -22.58 5.25 -3.35
C HIS A 47 -22.40 6.63 -2.69
N LEU A 48 -23.47 7.21 -2.11
CA LEU A 48 -23.36 8.44 -1.34
C LEU A 48 -22.55 8.23 -0.06
N ALA A 49 -22.81 7.12 0.66
CA ALA A 49 -22.05 6.79 1.85
C ALA A 49 -20.56 6.51 1.50
N TRP A 50 -20.31 5.83 0.37
CA TRP A 50 -18.96 5.61 -0.13
C TRP A 50 -18.22 6.91 -0.44
N LEU A 51 -18.87 7.91 -1.07
CA LEU A 51 -18.24 9.21 -1.32
C LEU A 51 -17.77 9.87 -0.03
N GLY A 52 -18.54 9.73 1.07
CA GLY A 52 -18.14 10.20 2.40
C GLY A 52 -16.86 9.53 2.90
N ILE A 53 -16.77 8.21 2.79
CA ILE A 53 -15.57 7.46 3.20
C ILE A 53 -14.39 7.79 2.27
N ALA A 54 -14.60 7.90 0.96
CA ALA A 54 -13.55 8.29 0.02
C ALA A 54 -13.01 9.70 0.32
N ALA A 55 -13.89 10.66 0.58
CA ALA A 55 -13.48 12.01 0.99
C ALA A 55 -12.70 12.00 2.31
N LEU A 56 -13.14 11.20 3.29
CA LEU A 56 -12.45 11.03 4.56
C LEU A 56 -11.07 10.39 4.38
N THR A 57 -10.96 9.37 3.51
CA THR A 57 -9.68 8.74 3.14
C THR A 57 -8.69 9.78 2.61
N LEU A 58 -9.13 10.63 1.67
CA LEU A 58 -8.29 11.68 1.09
C LEU A 58 -7.91 12.76 2.10
N LEU A 59 -8.80 13.09 3.04
CA LEU A 59 -8.53 14.04 4.11
C LEU A 59 -7.51 13.50 5.11
N VAL A 60 -7.74 12.27 5.58
CA VAL A 60 -6.88 11.60 6.57
C VAL A 60 -5.53 11.18 5.95
N GLY A 61 -5.49 10.85 4.66
CA GLY A 61 -4.24 10.61 3.93
C GLY A 61 -3.30 11.82 3.89
N ARG A 62 -3.75 13.02 4.28
CA ARG A 62 -2.88 14.19 4.53
C ARG A 62 -2.17 14.12 5.90
N LEU A 63 -2.74 13.35 6.83
CA LEU A 63 -2.19 13.16 8.17
C LEU A 63 -1.27 11.94 8.15
N SER A 64 -0.06 12.10 7.62
CA SER A 64 0.96 11.04 7.72
C SER A 64 1.77 11.25 8.98
N VAL A 65 1.78 10.25 9.85
CA VAL A 65 2.63 10.26 11.05
C VAL A 65 3.97 9.61 10.70
N LYS A 66 5.04 10.34 10.94
CA LYS A 66 6.39 9.76 10.90
C LYS A 66 6.56 8.94 12.18
N LEU A 67 6.69 7.64 12.03
CA LEU A 67 7.11 6.82 13.16
C LEU A 67 8.60 7.07 13.43
N PRO A 68 9.04 6.91 14.70
CA PRO A 68 10.45 7.06 15.06
C PRO A 68 11.35 5.94 14.50
N LEU A 69 10.86 5.15 13.56
CA LEU A 69 11.60 4.15 12.80
C LEU A 69 12.14 4.82 11.51
N PRO A 70 13.41 4.57 11.13
CA PRO A 70 13.97 5.10 9.90
C PRO A 70 13.12 4.65 8.71
N HIS A 71 12.68 5.61 7.91
CA HIS A 71 11.90 5.41 6.66
C HIS A 71 10.47 4.88 6.78
N CYS A 72 9.90 4.66 7.97
CA CYS A 72 8.54 4.17 8.13
C CYS A 72 7.53 5.33 8.25
N ARG A 73 6.65 5.48 7.25
CA ARG A 73 5.47 6.34 7.29
C ARG A 73 4.23 5.46 7.30
N VAL A 74 3.43 5.58 8.33
CA VAL A 74 2.12 4.92 8.36
C VAL A 74 1.08 5.93 7.88
N SER A 75 0.35 5.56 6.85
CA SER A 75 -0.82 6.31 6.39
C SER A 75 -2.07 5.75 7.05
N PHE A 76 -2.85 6.60 7.67
CA PHE A 76 -4.16 6.20 8.21
C PHE A 76 -5.20 5.96 7.12
N SER A 77 -4.92 6.36 5.86
CA SER A 77 -5.81 6.12 4.72
C SER A 77 -6.07 4.64 4.48
N ASP A 78 -5.09 3.76 4.74
CA ASP A 78 -5.23 2.31 4.55
C ASP A 78 -6.36 1.73 5.40
N ALA A 79 -6.57 2.24 6.64
CA ALA A 79 -7.68 1.79 7.48
C ALA A 79 -9.05 2.09 6.85
N PHE A 80 -9.19 3.24 6.20
CA PHE A 80 -10.43 3.61 5.52
C PHE A 80 -10.61 2.87 4.18
N ILE A 81 -9.52 2.54 3.49
CA ILE A 81 -9.55 1.67 2.32
C ILE A 81 -10.02 0.27 2.72
N PHE A 82 -9.50 -0.30 3.80
CA PHE A 82 -9.93 -1.60 4.32
C PHE A 82 -11.39 -1.57 4.77
N LEU A 83 -11.80 -0.50 5.46
CA LEU A 83 -13.20 -0.29 5.79
C LEU A 83 -14.08 -0.24 4.52
N SER A 84 -13.62 0.42 3.46
CA SER A 84 -14.31 0.44 2.17
C SER A 84 -14.48 -0.96 1.58
N VAL A 85 -13.44 -1.82 1.66
CA VAL A 85 -13.55 -3.22 1.23
C VAL A 85 -14.65 -3.95 1.99
N MET A 86 -14.69 -3.78 3.32
CA MET A 86 -15.65 -4.49 4.18
C MET A 86 -17.09 -4.01 4.00
N VAL A 87 -17.30 -2.71 3.81
CA VAL A 87 -18.63 -2.08 3.79
C VAL A 87 -19.21 -2.00 2.39
N PHE A 88 -18.41 -1.61 1.41
CA PHE A 88 -18.87 -1.32 0.04
C PHE A 88 -18.43 -2.34 -0.99
N GLY A 89 -17.49 -3.23 -0.61
CA GLY A 89 -16.93 -4.23 -1.50
C GLY A 89 -15.70 -3.77 -2.29
N GLY A 90 -15.12 -4.72 -3.02
CA GLY A 90 -13.81 -4.55 -3.66
C GLY A 90 -13.76 -3.47 -4.74
N ASP A 91 -14.82 -3.30 -5.53
CA ASP A 91 -14.82 -2.34 -6.64
C ASP A 91 -14.74 -0.89 -6.15
N LEU A 92 -15.60 -0.50 -5.20
CA LEU A 92 -15.60 0.85 -4.63
C LEU A 92 -14.32 1.13 -3.81
N ALA A 93 -13.81 0.11 -3.10
CA ALA A 93 -12.54 0.22 -2.40
C ALA A 93 -11.35 0.39 -3.35
N THR A 94 -11.35 -0.30 -4.50
CA THR A 94 -10.34 -0.13 -5.55
C THR A 94 -10.31 1.30 -6.10
N LEU A 95 -11.48 1.90 -6.33
CA LEU A 95 -11.59 3.30 -6.74
C LEU A 95 -11.07 4.25 -5.66
N THR A 96 -11.40 3.99 -4.38
CA THR A 96 -10.88 4.76 -3.24
C THR A 96 -9.36 4.71 -3.16
N ALA A 97 -8.78 3.51 -3.31
CA ALA A 97 -7.35 3.30 -3.29
C ALA A 97 -6.63 4.00 -4.45
N ALA A 98 -7.21 3.98 -5.63
CA ALA A 98 -6.69 4.72 -6.79
C ALA A 98 -6.69 6.24 -6.55
N LEU A 99 -7.77 6.78 -5.98
CA LEU A 99 -7.87 8.18 -5.62
C LEU A 99 -6.82 8.57 -4.57
N ASP A 100 -6.61 7.73 -3.55
CA ASP A 100 -5.59 7.98 -2.52
C ASP A 100 -4.17 7.89 -3.10
N GLY A 101 -3.88 6.89 -3.92
CA GLY A 101 -2.60 6.75 -4.63
C GLY A 101 -2.29 7.94 -5.54
N PHE A 102 -3.29 8.46 -6.25
CA PHE A 102 -3.16 9.67 -7.06
C PHE A 102 -2.95 10.91 -6.19
N ALA A 103 -3.75 11.08 -5.14
CA ALA A 103 -3.68 12.23 -4.24
C ALA A 103 -2.35 12.28 -3.47
N SER A 104 -1.86 11.13 -2.97
CA SER A 104 -0.60 11.04 -2.24
C SER A 104 0.60 11.36 -3.16
N SER A 105 0.63 10.78 -4.35
CA SER A 105 1.70 11.05 -5.33
C SER A 105 1.65 12.45 -5.93
N SER A 106 0.49 13.11 -5.91
CA SER A 106 0.34 14.49 -6.38
C SER A 106 0.86 15.53 -5.38
N ARG A 107 0.97 15.17 -4.11
CA ARG A 107 1.57 16.02 -3.06
C ARG A 107 3.09 16.07 -3.14
N GLU A 108 3.70 15.05 -3.72
CA GLU A 108 5.13 15.03 -3.97
C GLU A 108 5.43 15.67 -5.32
N LYS A 109 6.57 16.38 -5.43
CA LYS A 109 7.08 16.93 -6.70
C LYS A 109 7.58 15.77 -7.58
N GLY A 110 6.66 14.96 -8.11
CA GLY A 110 6.95 13.78 -8.92
C GLY A 110 6.51 13.95 -10.38
N THR A 111 7.15 13.20 -11.28
CA THR A 111 6.75 13.10 -12.68
C THR A 111 5.40 12.42 -12.83
N TRP A 112 4.71 12.66 -13.94
CA TRP A 112 3.42 12.05 -14.24
C TRP A 112 3.46 10.50 -14.23
N HIS A 113 4.57 9.92 -14.67
CA HIS A 113 4.78 8.47 -14.64
C HIS A 113 4.72 7.90 -13.21
N LYS A 114 5.27 8.63 -12.23
CA LYS A 114 5.23 8.25 -10.82
C LYS A 114 3.80 8.25 -10.27
N LYS A 115 3.00 9.24 -10.68
CA LYS A 115 1.58 9.33 -10.29
C LYS A 115 0.76 8.18 -10.88
N LEU A 116 0.95 7.88 -12.16
CA LEU A 116 0.29 6.76 -12.82
C LEU A 116 0.66 5.43 -12.16
N PHE A 117 1.95 5.21 -11.91
CA PHE A 117 2.43 4.00 -11.26
C PHE A 117 1.81 3.79 -9.87
N ASN A 118 1.81 4.82 -9.03
CA ASN A 118 1.24 4.74 -7.68
C ASN A 118 -0.27 4.51 -7.72
N THR A 119 -0.99 5.22 -8.57
CA THR A 119 -2.45 5.04 -8.75
C THR A 119 -2.77 3.62 -9.19
N ALA A 120 -2.07 3.11 -10.20
CA ALA A 120 -2.24 1.76 -10.73
C ALA A 120 -1.85 0.69 -9.71
N GLY A 121 -0.71 0.87 -9.04
CA GLY A 121 -0.22 -0.04 -8.02
C GLY A 121 -1.19 -0.19 -6.84
N MET A 122 -1.72 0.93 -6.32
CA MET A 122 -2.72 0.94 -5.27
C MET A 122 -4.02 0.26 -5.71
N ALA A 123 -4.51 0.56 -6.92
CA ALA A 123 -5.72 -0.07 -7.45
C ALA A 123 -5.56 -1.61 -7.57
N MET A 124 -4.45 -2.07 -8.15
CA MET A 124 -4.16 -3.50 -8.30
C MET A 124 -4.03 -4.20 -6.95
N SER A 125 -3.27 -3.62 -6.03
CA SER A 125 -3.00 -4.20 -4.72
C SER A 125 -4.29 -4.36 -3.92
N VAL A 126 -5.12 -3.32 -3.88
CA VAL A 126 -6.40 -3.35 -3.16
C VAL A 126 -7.42 -4.26 -3.84
N SER A 127 -7.50 -4.27 -5.18
CA SER A 127 -8.40 -5.18 -5.90
C SER A 127 -8.09 -6.64 -5.60
N LEU A 128 -6.80 -7.02 -5.61
CA LEU A 128 -6.41 -8.39 -5.30
C LEU A 128 -6.61 -8.71 -3.81
N ALA A 129 -6.27 -7.80 -2.93
CA ALA A 129 -6.48 -7.95 -1.49
C ALA A 129 -7.97 -8.08 -1.13
N ALA A 130 -8.85 -7.34 -1.82
CA ALA A 130 -10.30 -7.46 -1.67
C ALA A 130 -10.84 -8.83 -2.12
N ARG A 131 -10.25 -9.43 -3.17
CA ARG A 131 -10.60 -10.80 -3.60
C ARG A 131 -10.17 -11.83 -2.55
N VAL A 132 -8.99 -11.68 -1.96
CA VAL A 132 -8.52 -12.54 -0.85
C VAL A 132 -9.47 -12.41 0.34
N PHE A 133 -9.83 -11.17 0.71
CA PHE A 133 -10.82 -10.92 1.76
C PHE A 133 -12.14 -11.63 1.48
N ALA A 134 -12.70 -11.45 0.28
CA ALA A 134 -13.97 -12.08 -0.11
C ALA A 134 -13.92 -13.61 -0.09
N GLY A 135 -12.77 -14.21 -0.44
CA GLY A 135 -12.56 -15.65 -0.39
C GLY A 135 -12.44 -16.21 1.04
N LEU A 136 -12.00 -15.39 1.99
CA LEU A 136 -11.83 -15.78 3.40
C LEU A 136 -13.02 -15.35 4.27
N ALA A 137 -13.84 -14.41 3.80
CA ALA A 137 -14.96 -13.86 4.57
C ALA A 137 -16.07 -14.93 4.81
N PRO A 138 -16.74 -14.87 5.97
CA PRO A 138 -17.82 -15.79 6.28
C PRO A 138 -18.96 -15.76 5.26
N GLN A 139 -19.42 -16.92 4.82
CA GLN A 139 -20.50 -17.06 3.84
C GLN A 139 -21.86 -16.49 4.34
N ALA A 140 -22.02 -16.37 5.67
CA ALA A 140 -23.23 -15.80 6.27
C ALA A 140 -23.44 -14.30 5.98
N GLY A 141 -22.46 -13.65 5.37
CA GLY A 141 -22.46 -12.20 5.15
C GLY A 141 -22.13 -11.41 6.41
N LEU A 142 -21.35 -10.33 6.25
CA LEU A 142 -20.81 -9.52 7.36
C LEU A 142 -21.89 -8.89 8.25
N TRP A 143 -23.05 -8.61 7.69
CA TRP A 143 -24.17 -7.90 8.35
C TRP A 143 -25.29 -8.80 8.84
N SER A 144 -25.08 -10.13 8.82
CA SER A 144 -26.10 -11.12 9.24
C SER A 144 -26.35 -11.17 10.75
N GLY A 145 -25.57 -10.44 11.56
CA GLY A 145 -25.60 -10.51 13.02
C GLY A 145 -25.04 -11.83 13.60
N ARG A 146 -24.56 -12.75 12.74
CA ARG A 146 -23.98 -14.05 13.13
C ARG A 146 -22.46 -14.05 13.09
N VAL A 147 -21.85 -13.02 12.49
CA VAL A 147 -20.40 -12.89 12.35
C VAL A 147 -19.82 -12.18 13.56
N THR A 148 -18.87 -12.80 14.23
CA THR A 148 -18.15 -12.23 15.36
C THR A 148 -16.88 -11.52 14.90
N ALA A 149 -16.29 -10.69 15.78
CA ALA A 149 -15.00 -10.05 15.49
C ALA A 149 -13.87 -11.07 15.24
N VAL A 150 -13.94 -12.25 15.85
CA VAL A 150 -12.96 -13.33 15.67
C VAL A 150 -13.03 -13.90 14.25
N ASP A 151 -14.23 -14.02 13.69
CA ASP A 151 -14.43 -14.54 12.31
C ASP A 151 -13.84 -13.59 11.26
N LEU A 152 -13.65 -12.32 11.60
CA LEU A 152 -13.08 -11.30 10.72
C LEU A 152 -11.56 -11.19 10.82
N LEU A 153 -10.93 -11.78 11.85
CA LEU A 153 -9.48 -11.65 12.02
C LEU A 153 -8.70 -12.20 10.83
N LEU A 154 -9.04 -13.41 10.37
CA LEU A 154 -8.35 -14.05 9.23
C LEU A 154 -8.60 -13.30 7.91
N PRO A 155 -9.85 -12.94 7.52
CA PRO A 155 -10.09 -12.13 6.34
C PRO A 155 -9.38 -10.78 6.35
N VAL A 156 -9.41 -10.06 7.47
CA VAL A 156 -8.75 -8.75 7.60
C VAL A 156 -7.22 -8.89 7.59
N ALA A 157 -6.68 -9.90 8.25
CA ALA A 157 -5.24 -10.20 8.19
C ALA A 157 -4.81 -10.55 6.75
N GLY A 158 -5.60 -11.35 6.04
CA GLY A 158 -5.36 -11.68 4.63
C GLY A 158 -5.41 -10.46 3.72
N LEU A 159 -6.39 -9.56 3.93
CA LEU A 159 -6.51 -8.28 3.24
C LEU A 159 -5.25 -7.42 3.46
N ALA A 160 -4.89 -7.20 4.73
CA ALA A 160 -3.75 -6.36 5.10
C ALA A 160 -2.42 -6.93 4.60
N PHE A 161 -2.21 -8.24 4.77
CA PHE A 161 -1.01 -8.92 4.32
C PHE A 161 -0.85 -8.85 2.80
N THR A 162 -1.92 -9.14 2.06
CA THR A 162 -1.90 -9.09 0.59
C THR A 162 -1.62 -7.69 0.09
N GLN A 163 -2.30 -6.68 0.65
CA GLN A 163 -2.08 -5.28 0.32
C GLN A 163 -0.63 -4.87 0.58
N TYR A 164 -0.10 -5.19 1.76
CA TYR A 164 1.26 -4.88 2.15
C TYR A 164 2.29 -5.50 1.19
N VAL A 165 2.19 -6.82 0.96
CA VAL A 165 3.14 -7.55 0.11
C VAL A 165 3.11 -7.03 -1.33
N LEU A 166 1.93 -6.85 -1.91
CA LEU A 166 1.81 -6.38 -3.29
C LEU A 166 2.31 -4.94 -3.45
N ASN A 167 1.90 -4.05 -2.56
CA ASN A 167 2.31 -2.65 -2.63
C ASN A 167 3.83 -2.51 -2.48
N THR A 168 4.43 -3.18 -1.49
CA THR A 168 5.88 -3.15 -1.29
C THR A 168 6.63 -3.84 -2.43
N ALA A 169 6.13 -4.97 -2.96
CA ALA A 169 6.76 -5.67 -4.08
C ALA A 169 6.75 -4.83 -5.37
N LEU A 170 5.65 -4.13 -5.66
CA LEU A 170 5.58 -3.24 -6.83
C LEU A 170 6.55 -2.08 -6.73
N VAL A 171 6.61 -1.42 -5.57
CA VAL A 171 7.53 -0.29 -5.35
C VAL A 171 8.98 -0.75 -5.38
N SER A 172 9.31 -1.81 -4.63
CA SER A 172 10.67 -2.35 -4.62
C SER A 172 11.09 -2.89 -5.97
N GLY A 173 10.14 -3.44 -6.75
CA GLY A 173 10.40 -3.91 -8.11
C GLY A 173 10.86 -2.81 -9.05
N VAL A 174 10.20 -1.65 -9.03
CA VAL A 174 10.62 -0.51 -9.87
C VAL A 174 11.95 0.08 -9.43
N VAL A 175 12.20 0.13 -8.10
CA VAL A 175 13.47 0.63 -7.57
C VAL A 175 14.61 -0.34 -7.91
N ALA A 176 14.40 -1.65 -7.73
CA ALA A 176 15.38 -2.69 -8.08
C ALA A 176 15.81 -2.61 -9.56
N LEU A 177 14.83 -2.42 -10.46
CA LEU A 177 15.10 -2.30 -11.89
C LEU A 177 15.83 -1.01 -12.26
N LYS A 178 15.61 0.09 -11.53
CA LYS A 178 16.26 1.38 -11.81
C LYS A 178 17.63 1.54 -11.15
N GLU A 179 17.81 0.97 -9.97
CA GLU A 179 19.04 1.12 -9.18
C GLU A 179 19.98 -0.09 -9.27
N HIS A 180 19.62 -1.11 -10.07
CA HIS A 180 20.40 -2.34 -10.26
C HIS A 180 20.71 -3.08 -8.94
N GLN A 181 19.80 -2.96 -7.98
CA GLN A 181 19.92 -3.60 -6.67
C GLN A 181 19.03 -4.83 -6.57
N SER A 182 19.36 -5.76 -5.66
CA SER A 182 18.48 -6.88 -5.39
C SER A 182 17.24 -6.44 -4.61
N LEU A 183 16.09 -7.06 -4.87
CA LEU A 183 14.84 -6.81 -4.12
C LEU A 183 15.04 -6.96 -2.61
N VAL A 184 15.84 -7.93 -2.19
CA VAL A 184 16.14 -8.20 -0.78
C VAL A 184 16.93 -7.04 -0.15
N ALA A 185 17.94 -6.51 -0.86
CA ALA A 185 18.71 -5.37 -0.38
C ALA A 185 17.82 -4.14 -0.22
N ILE A 186 16.92 -3.86 -1.18
CA ILE A 186 15.98 -2.74 -1.10
C ILE A 186 14.99 -2.91 0.06
N TRP A 187 14.51 -4.13 0.29
CA TRP A 187 13.62 -4.41 1.42
C TRP A 187 14.31 -4.24 2.78
N GLN A 188 15.59 -4.58 2.88
CA GLN A 188 16.40 -4.36 4.07
C GLN A 188 16.66 -2.87 4.30
N ASP A 189 17.09 -2.14 3.27
CA ASP A 189 17.36 -0.69 3.35
C ASP A 189 16.09 0.12 3.62
N ALA A 190 14.96 -0.27 3.06
CA ALA A 190 13.67 0.36 3.31
C ALA A 190 13.06 0.02 4.69
N GLY A 191 13.68 -0.88 5.46
CA GLY A 191 13.20 -1.31 6.77
C GLY A 191 11.98 -2.24 6.70
N TYR A 192 11.66 -2.81 5.53
CA TYR A 192 10.60 -3.79 5.37
C TYR A 192 10.99 -5.18 5.91
N LEU A 193 12.28 -5.49 5.88
CA LEU A 193 12.84 -6.64 6.57
C LEU A 193 13.74 -6.13 7.68
N PRO A 194 13.57 -6.60 8.92
CA PRO A 194 14.45 -6.22 10.01
C PRO A 194 15.85 -6.73 9.71
N ASP A 195 16.81 -5.82 9.67
CA ASP A 195 18.22 -6.17 9.69
C ASP A 195 18.55 -6.82 11.03
N GLN A 196 19.42 -7.82 11.03
CA GLN A 196 19.83 -8.52 12.25
C GLN A 196 20.48 -7.58 13.29
N THR A 197 20.94 -6.40 12.87
CA THR A 197 21.50 -5.36 13.74
C THR A 197 20.43 -4.48 14.39
N THR A 198 19.24 -4.37 13.79
CA THR A 198 18.16 -3.48 14.26
C THR A 198 17.34 -4.12 15.39
N TRP A 199 17.17 -5.45 15.38
CA TRP A 199 16.42 -6.16 16.41
C TRP A 199 16.94 -5.97 17.84
N PRO A 200 18.25 -6.08 18.12
CA PRO A 200 18.77 -5.83 19.46
C PRO A 200 18.50 -4.41 19.94
N ALA A 201 18.58 -3.41 19.05
CA ALA A 201 18.33 -2.02 19.38
C ALA A 201 16.83 -1.76 19.67
N VAL A 202 15.93 -2.37 18.88
CA VAL A 202 14.47 -2.28 19.10
C VAL A 202 14.06 -2.98 20.39
N LEU A 203 14.60 -4.17 20.67
CA LEU A 203 14.35 -4.88 21.93
C LEU A 203 14.88 -4.13 23.13
N ALA A 204 16.09 -3.56 23.05
CA ALA A 204 16.66 -2.74 24.12
C ALA A 204 15.88 -1.43 24.34
N ALA A 205 15.31 -0.84 23.29
CA ALA A 205 14.41 0.30 23.40
C ALA A 205 13.07 -0.08 24.06
N ALA A 206 12.48 -1.22 23.64
CA ALA A 206 11.24 -1.72 24.20
C ALA A 206 11.39 -2.09 25.68
N GLN A 207 12.50 -2.73 26.07
CA GLN A 207 12.81 -3.03 27.47
C GLN A 207 12.96 -1.76 28.31
N ARG A 208 13.65 -0.73 27.81
CA ARG A 208 13.75 0.57 28.49
C ARG A 208 12.41 1.26 28.69
N CYS A 209 11.49 1.14 27.74
CA CYS A 209 10.12 1.65 27.89
C CYS A 209 9.31 0.87 28.92
N GLN A 210 9.60 -0.42 29.12
CA GLN A 210 8.92 -1.27 30.08
C GLN A 210 9.39 -1.00 31.53
N ASP A 211 10.67 -0.63 31.72
CA ASP A 211 11.26 -0.32 33.04
C ASP A 211 10.89 1.08 33.55
N HIS A 212 10.43 1.97 32.68
CA HIS A 212 10.00 3.33 33.05
C HIS A 212 8.48 3.41 32.98
N SER A 213 7.82 3.22 34.12
CA SER A 213 6.36 3.30 34.29
C SER A 213 5.78 4.73 34.25
N SER A 214 6.52 5.72 33.76
CA SER A 214 6.04 7.07 33.51
C SER A 214 5.86 7.28 31.99
N ILE A 215 4.72 7.88 31.63
CA ILE A 215 4.29 8.20 30.25
C ILE A 215 5.17 9.34 29.67
N ASP A 216 6.46 9.18 29.67
CA ASP A 216 7.36 10.02 28.92
C ASP A 216 7.64 9.32 27.61
N VAL A 217 7.20 9.98 26.52
CA VAL A 217 7.38 9.54 25.15
C VAL A 217 8.84 9.15 24.94
N CYS A 218 9.10 7.86 24.71
CA CYS A 218 10.43 7.35 24.38
C CYS A 218 10.89 7.94 23.05
N VAL A 219 11.56 9.09 23.09
CA VAL A 219 12.22 9.69 21.94
C VAL A 219 13.56 8.99 21.78
N ILE A 220 13.68 8.14 20.75
CA ILE A 220 14.97 7.55 20.37
C ILE A 220 15.81 8.67 19.75
N PRO A 221 17.00 9.01 20.34
CA PRO A 221 17.85 10.04 19.78
C PRO A 221 18.31 9.65 18.38
N GLN A 222 18.12 10.55 17.41
CA GLN A 222 18.52 10.35 16.01
C GLN A 222 20.05 10.32 15.77
N GLU A 223 20.87 10.50 16.81
CA GLU A 223 22.33 10.62 16.67
C GLU A 223 23.11 9.29 16.62
N GLN A 224 22.44 8.14 16.80
CA GLN A 224 23.13 6.83 16.78
C GLN A 224 22.88 6.00 15.52
N ALA A 225 22.29 6.61 14.48
CA ALA A 225 22.04 5.96 13.19
C ALA A 225 22.90 6.60 12.06
N ARG A 226 24.19 6.83 12.32
CA ARG A 226 25.18 7.11 11.28
C ARG A 226 26.29 6.06 11.28
#